data_1cf7633bb10e3542c61fdaa5fe0e9219
#
_entry.id   1cf7633bb10e3542c61fdaa5fe0e9219
#
_cell.length_a   1.000
_cell.length_b   1.000
_cell.length_c   1.000
_cell.angle_alpha   90.00
_cell.angle_beta   90.00
_cell.angle_gamma   90.00
#
_symmetry.space_group_name_H-M   'P 1'
#
loop_
_entity.id
_entity.type
_entity.pdbx_description
1 polymer ?
#
loop_
_entity_poly.entity_id
_entity_poly.type
_entity_poly.pdbx_seq_one_letter_code
_entity_poly.pdbx_strand_id
1 'polypeptide(L)'
;MPEPTAPDAATRGALHHVELWVPDLRRATRSWGWLLTELGYTPFQEWEDGRSWRLGATYVVVEQSPGLTSAAHDRTRPGLNHLAFSAGTRADVDRLAEACTEHGWALLFTDRHPYAGGPDHYAAYVEDVDGFEAELVATDP
;
A
#
# COMPACT_ATOMS: atom_id res chain seq x y z
N MET A 1 -2.89 -0.78 -34.74
CA MET A 1 -2.81 -0.99 -33.28
C MET A 1 -1.54 -0.36 -32.77
N PRO A 2 -1.64 0.56 -31.83
CA PRO A 2 -0.44 1.06 -31.22
C PRO A 2 0.25 -0.08 -30.46
N GLU A 3 1.56 -0.14 -30.53
CA GLU A 3 2.31 -1.09 -29.74
C GLU A 3 2.14 -0.77 -28.24
N PRO A 4 2.13 -1.78 -27.35
CA PRO A 4 2.10 -1.50 -25.93
C PRO A 4 3.30 -0.62 -25.57
N THR A 5 3.04 0.51 -24.95
CA THR A 5 4.09 1.40 -24.48
C THR A 5 4.91 0.68 -23.41
N ALA A 6 6.23 0.72 -23.53
CA ALA A 6 7.11 0.29 -22.45
C ALA A 6 6.75 1.05 -21.16
N PRO A 7 6.93 0.42 -19.97
CA PRO A 7 6.78 1.17 -18.72
C PRO A 7 7.62 2.45 -18.78
N ASP A 8 7.07 3.55 -18.27
CA ASP A 8 7.77 4.83 -18.24
C ASP A 8 9.12 4.65 -17.55
N ALA A 9 10.17 5.23 -18.15
CA ALA A 9 11.48 5.24 -17.53
C ALA A 9 11.40 5.96 -16.18
N ALA A 10 12.02 5.39 -15.16
CA ALA A 10 12.04 6.01 -13.84
C ALA A 10 12.83 7.32 -13.88
N THR A 11 12.24 8.36 -13.29
CA THR A 11 12.94 9.63 -13.05
C THR A 11 14.02 9.39 -12.00
N ARG A 12 15.23 9.96 -12.24
CA ARG A 12 16.30 9.89 -11.24
C ARG A 12 15.82 10.45 -9.91
N GLY A 13 15.94 9.64 -8.84
CA GLY A 13 15.49 9.99 -7.50
C GLY A 13 14.09 9.48 -7.16
N ALA A 14 13.31 9.01 -8.13
CA ALA A 14 12.03 8.36 -7.86
C ALA A 14 12.25 7.07 -7.08
N LEU A 15 11.27 6.66 -6.30
CA LEU A 15 11.36 5.39 -5.56
C LEU A 15 11.38 4.24 -6.55
N HIS A 16 12.43 3.43 -6.51
CA HIS A 16 12.55 2.21 -7.32
C HIS A 16 11.63 1.13 -6.79
N HIS A 17 11.73 0.84 -5.52
CA HIS A 17 10.85 -0.09 -4.80
C HIS A 17 10.87 0.18 -3.31
N VAL A 18 9.88 -0.38 -2.63
CA VAL A 18 9.78 -0.40 -1.17
C VAL A 18 9.68 -1.86 -0.75
N GLU A 19 10.39 -2.24 0.28
CA GLU A 19 10.37 -3.60 0.81
C GLU A 19 9.87 -3.58 2.25
N LEU A 20 8.77 -4.29 2.49
CA LEU A 20 8.18 -4.47 3.82
C LEU A 20 8.48 -5.88 4.30
N TRP A 21 9.11 -6.00 5.44
CA TRP A 21 9.29 -7.29 6.10
C TRP A 21 8.09 -7.56 7.00
N VAL A 22 7.39 -8.66 6.71
CA VAL A 22 6.11 -9.01 7.34
C VAL A 22 6.24 -10.30 8.14
N PRO A 23 5.49 -10.46 9.24
CA PRO A 23 5.59 -11.66 10.07
C PRO A 23 4.86 -12.88 9.46
N ASP A 24 3.97 -12.67 8.51
CA ASP A 24 3.18 -13.74 7.89
C ASP A 24 2.93 -13.39 6.42
N LEU A 25 3.64 -14.08 5.53
CA LEU A 25 3.58 -13.79 4.09
C LEU A 25 2.18 -14.05 3.51
N ARG A 26 1.53 -15.13 3.93
CA ARG A 26 0.20 -15.48 3.40
C ARG A 26 -0.82 -14.39 3.75
N ARG A 27 -0.81 -13.92 4.99
CA ARG A 27 -1.70 -12.86 5.46
C ARG A 27 -1.41 -11.53 4.75
N ALA A 28 -0.15 -11.15 4.65
CA ALA A 28 0.27 -9.94 3.96
C ALA A 28 -0.06 -9.98 2.46
N THR A 29 0.10 -11.13 1.82
CA THR A 29 -0.26 -11.31 0.41
C THR A 29 -1.75 -11.06 0.19
N ARG A 30 -2.61 -11.49 1.11
CA ARG A 30 -4.05 -11.23 1.01
C ARG A 30 -4.38 -9.74 1.18
N SER A 31 -3.85 -9.11 2.22
CA SER A 31 -4.17 -7.71 2.52
C SER A 31 -3.50 -6.75 1.54
N TRP A 32 -2.18 -6.81 1.43
CA TRP A 32 -1.43 -5.94 0.52
C TRP A 32 -1.70 -6.25 -0.95
N GLY A 33 -1.86 -7.53 -1.29
CA GLY A 33 -2.19 -7.95 -2.65
C GLY A 33 -3.53 -7.38 -3.11
N TRP A 34 -4.55 -7.42 -2.25
CA TRP A 34 -5.84 -6.80 -2.55
C TRP A 34 -5.69 -5.29 -2.76
N LEU A 35 -5.06 -4.59 -1.82
CA LEU A 35 -4.92 -3.13 -1.89
C LEU A 35 -4.15 -2.69 -3.13
N LEU A 36 -2.99 -3.29 -3.38
CA LEU A 36 -2.15 -2.93 -4.51
C LEU A 36 -2.84 -3.23 -5.84
N THR A 37 -3.57 -4.35 -5.94
CA THR A 37 -4.36 -4.68 -7.14
C THR A 37 -5.45 -3.64 -7.39
N GLU A 38 -6.16 -3.23 -6.35
CA GLU A 38 -7.18 -2.19 -6.45
C GLU A 38 -6.58 -0.83 -6.89
N LEU A 39 -5.33 -0.58 -6.52
CA LEU A 39 -4.62 0.64 -6.93
C LEU A 39 -4.01 0.54 -8.34
N GLY A 40 -4.18 -0.58 -9.03
CA GLY A 40 -3.70 -0.76 -10.40
C GLY A 40 -2.35 -1.46 -10.52
N TYR A 41 -1.77 -1.92 -9.42
CA TYR A 41 -0.54 -2.73 -9.47
C TYR A 41 -0.87 -4.13 -10.02
N THR A 42 0.13 -4.75 -10.64
CA THR A 42 0.03 -6.13 -11.12
C THR A 42 1.08 -7.01 -10.43
N PRO A 43 0.79 -8.31 -10.21
CA PRO A 43 1.79 -9.23 -9.68
C PRO A 43 3.08 -9.18 -10.50
N PHE A 44 4.23 -9.15 -9.82
CA PHE A 44 5.53 -8.99 -10.48
C PHE A 44 6.47 -10.16 -10.20
N GLN A 45 6.87 -10.37 -8.96
CA GLN A 45 7.81 -11.43 -8.59
C GLN A 45 7.20 -12.30 -7.49
N GLU A 46 7.55 -13.58 -7.54
CA GLU A 46 7.14 -14.57 -6.55
C GLU A 46 8.33 -15.46 -6.22
N TRP A 47 8.63 -15.58 -4.93
CA TRP A 47 9.67 -16.49 -4.42
C TRP A 47 9.22 -17.07 -3.07
N GLU A 48 10.01 -18.00 -2.53
CA GLU A 48 9.61 -18.72 -1.32
C GLU A 48 9.21 -17.80 -0.18
N ASP A 49 9.99 -16.73 0.05
CA ASP A 49 9.81 -15.85 1.20
C ASP A 49 9.06 -14.55 0.88
N GLY A 50 8.70 -14.29 -0.36
CA GLY A 50 8.13 -13.00 -0.72
C GLY A 50 7.30 -12.94 -1.98
N ARG A 51 6.69 -11.76 -2.16
CA ARG A 51 5.88 -11.38 -3.31
C ARG A 51 6.13 -9.91 -3.61
N SER A 52 5.95 -9.53 -4.88
CA SER A 52 5.95 -8.12 -5.23
C SER A 52 4.86 -7.81 -6.25
N TRP A 53 4.46 -6.54 -6.29
CA TRP A 53 3.49 -5.99 -7.23
C TRP A 53 4.08 -4.73 -7.83
N ARG A 54 3.85 -4.51 -9.10
CA ARG A 54 4.46 -3.42 -9.87
C ARG A 54 3.42 -2.49 -10.47
N LEU A 55 3.73 -1.20 -10.44
CA LEU A 55 3.00 -0.15 -11.14
C LEU A 55 4.03 0.70 -11.89
N GLY A 56 4.01 0.65 -13.25
CA GLY A 56 5.02 1.36 -14.05
C GLY A 56 6.43 0.90 -13.69
N ALA A 57 7.28 1.85 -13.31
CA ALA A 57 8.68 1.60 -12.98
C ALA A 57 8.93 1.32 -11.49
N THR A 58 7.90 1.35 -10.65
CA THR A 58 8.03 1.12 -9.20
C THR A 58 7.34 -0.17 -8.78
N TYR A 59 7.81 -0.77 -7.69
CA TYR A 59 7.15 -1.96 -7.13
C TYR A 59 7.23 -1.98 -5.61
N VAL A 60 6.33 -2.73 -5.00
CA VAL A 60 6.25 -2.95 -3.56
C VAL A 60 6.46 -4.43 -3.29
N VAL A 61 7.35 -4.72 -2.37
CA VAL A 61 7.71 -6.07 -1.94
C VAL A 61 7.16 -6.32 -0.54
N VAL A 62 6.57 -7.49 -0.32
CA VAL A 62 6.35 -8.02 1.03
C VAL A 62 7.16 -9.30 1.17
N GLU A 63 7.90 -9.42 2.26
CA GLU A 63 8.79 -10.56 2.49
C GLU A 63 8.71 -11.01 3.94
N GLN A 64 8.51 -12.30 4.14
CA GLN A 64 8.68 -12.94 5.45
C GLN A 64 10.12 -13.45 5.50
N SER A 65 11.05 -12.54 5.78
CA SER A 65 12.47 -12.86 5.74
C SER A 65 12.87 -13.77 6.88
N PRO A 66 13.73 -14.80 6.62
CA PRO A 66 14.33 -15.55 7.72
C PRO A 66 15.27 -14.69 8.59
N GLY A 67 15.61 -13.48 8.15
CA GLY A 67 16.38 -12.51 8.92
C GLY A 67 15.60 -11.69 9.93
N LEU A 68 14.25 -11.87 10.01
CA LEU A 68 13.45 -11.16 11.00
C LEU A 68 13.92 -11.45 12.42
N THR A 69 14.06 -10.40 13.23
CA THR A 69 14.42 -10.51 14.64
C THR A 69 13.24 -10.33 15.59
N SER A 70 12.08 -9.95 15.05
CA SER A 70 10.83 -9.74 15.80
C SER A 70 9.66 -9.94 14.86
N ALA A 71 8.53 -10.36 15.40
CA ALA A 71 7.27 -10.50 14.66
C ALA A 71 6.40 -9.23 14.71
N ALA A 72 6.87 -8.17 15.40
CA ALA A 72 6.06 -6.97 15.62
C ALA A 72 6.59 -5.79 14.80
N HIS A 73 5.69 -5.13 14.07
CA HIS A 73 5.92 -3.81 13.49
C HIS A 73 5.18 -2.77 14.33
N ASP A 74 5.88 -1.70 14.67
CA ASP A 74 5.31 -0.59 15.43
C ASP A 74 5.56 0.71 14.67
N ARG A 75 4.53 1.22 14.00
CA ARG A 75 4.61 2.45 13.21
C ARG A 75 4.80 3.71 14.05
N THR A 76 4.68 3.59 15.36
CA THR A 76 4.91 4.70 16.29
C THR A 76 6.36 4.79 16.77
N ARG A 77 7.21 3.86 16.34
CA ARG A 77 8.65 3.88 16.57
C ARG A 77 9.37 4.53 15.38
N PRO A 78 10.62 4.97 15.56
CA PRO A 78 11.42 5.45 14.43
C PRO A 78 11.48 4.39 13.31
N GLY A 79 11.20 4.81 12.08
CA GLY A 79 11.17 3.94 10.91
C GLY A 79 9.98 4.27 10.03
N LEU A 80 9.41 3.26 9.37
CA LEU A 80 8.25 3.46 8.51
C LEU A 80 7.01 3.75 9.36
N ASN A 81 6.40 4.91 9.14
CA ASN A 81 5.09 5.20 9.72
C ASN A 81 3.97 4.70 8.79
N HIS A 82 3.99 5.10 7.51
CA HIS A 82 3.01 4.65 6.53
C HIS A 82 3.51 4.86 5.10
N LEU A 83 2.85 4.21 4.16
CA LEU A 83 2.99 4.46 2.73
C LEU A 83 1.74 5.18 2.24
N ALA A 84 1.92 6.25 1.47
CA ALA A 84 0.82 7.00 0.88
C ALA A 84 0.75 6.73 -0.62
N PHE A 85 -0.45 6.45 -1.12
CA PHE A 85 -0.72 6.15 -2.52
C PHE A 85 -1.72 7.15 -3.08
N SER A 86 -1.49 7.59 -4.32
CA SER A 86 -2.54 8.25 -5.10
C SER A 86 -3.60 7.21 -5.43
N ALA A 87 -4.83 7.43 -4.98
CA ALA A 87 -5.89 6.42 -5.04
C ALA A 87 -7.04 6.79 -5.98
N GLY A 88 -6.85 7.84 -6.78
CA GLY A 88 -7.85 8.27 -7.76
C GLY A 88 -8.78 9.34 -7.23
N THR A 89 -10.08 9.21 -7.50
CA THR A 89 -11.08 10.19 -7.08
C THR A 89 -11.46 10.03 -5.61
N ARG A 90 -12.16 11.03 -5.06
CA ARG A 90 -12.75 10.91 -3.73
C ARG A 90 -13.69 9.71 -3.64
N ALA A 91 -14.46 9.45 -4.71
CA ALA A 91 -15.33 8.27 -4.78
C ALA A 91 -14.51 6.97 -4.72
N ASP A 92 -13.35 6.91 -5.37
CA ASP A 92 -12.45 5.75 -5.30
C ASP A 92 -11.93 5.54 -3.87
N VAL A 93 -11.52 6.62 -3.19
CA VAL A 93 -11.07 6.56 -1.80
C VAL A 93 -12.19 6.04 -0.89
N ASP A 94 -13.40 6.55 -1.06
CA ASP A 94 -14.56 6.11 -0.25
C ASP A 94 -14.84 4.62 -0.47
N ARG A 95 -14.81 4.17 -1.72
CA ARG A 95 -15.05 2.77 -2.07
C ARG A 95 -14.00 1.85 -1.45
N LEU A 96 -12.73 2.23 -1.50
CA LEU A 96 -11.64 1.45 -0.91
C LEU A 96 -11.74 1.42 0.62
N ALA A 97 -12.05 2.56 1.24
CA ALA A 97 -12.23 2.63 2.69
C ALA A 97 -13.37 1.74 3.18
N GLU A 98 -14.47 1.68 2.41
CA GLU A 98 -15.59 0.81 2.75
C GLU A 98 -15.25 -0.67 2.56
N ALA A 99 -14.60 -1.03 1.46
CA ALA A 99 -14.28 -2.42 1.13
C ALA A 99 -13.14 -3.00 1.97
N CYS A 100 -12.27 -2.18 2.53
CA CYS A 100 -11.00 -2.63 3.13
C CYS A 100 -11.18 -3.60 4.30
N THR A 101 -12.27 -3.50 5.05
CA THR A 101 -12.53 -4.35 6.22
C THR A 101 -12.70 -5.83 5.85
N GLU A 102 -13.14 -6.13 4.64
CA GLU A 102 -13.27 -7.50 4.16
C GLU A 102 -11.94 -8.10 3.69
N HIS A 103 -10.88 -7.28 3.64
CA HIS A 103 -9.59 -7.65 3.08
C HIS A 103 -8.41 -7.48 4.03
N GLY A 104 -8.70 -7.47 5.34
CA GLY A 104 -7.65 -7.46 6.36
C GLY A 104 -7.17 -6.07 6.78
N TRP A 105 -7.92 -5.02 6.45
CA TRP A 105 -7.62 -3.64 6.80
C TRP A 105 -8.70 -3.05 7.69
N ALA A 106 -8.33 -2.06 8.50
CA ALA A 106 -9.27 -1.29 9.33
C ALA A 106 -9.02 0.20 9.13
N LEU A 107 -10.10 0.98 9.03
CA LEU A 107 -10.01 2.43 8.92
C LEU A 107 -9.51 3.05 10.22
N LEU A 108 -8.48 3.88 10.11
CA LEU A 108 -7.94 4.67 11.20
C LEU A 108 -8.58 6.07 11.23
N PHE A 109 -8.51 6.74 12.38
CA PHE A 109 -8.93 8.12 12.54
C PHE A 109 -10.37 8.36 12.09
N THR A 110 -11.26 7.44 12.46
CA THR A 110 -12.66 7.44 12.01
C THR A 110 -13.41 8.72 12.39
N ASP A 111 -13.01 9.36 13.49
CA ASP A 111 -13.60 10.62 13.97
C ASP A 111 -13.25 11.83 13.09
N ARG A 112 -12.16 11.72 12.32
CA ARG A 112 -11.68 12.81 11.43
C ARG A 112 -11.72 12.44 9.95
N HIS A 113 -11.97 11.17 9.64
CA HIS A 113 -12.06 10.70 8.25
C HIS A 113 -13.17 11.47 7.50
N PRO A 114 -12.95 11.94 6.26
CA PRO A 114 -11.79 11.75 5.38
C PRO A 114 -10.74 12.87 5.44
N TYR A 115 -10.73 13.66 6.49
CA TYR A 115 -9.86 14.83 6.63
C TYR A 115 -8.86 14.72 7.78
N ALA A 116 -8.45 13.51 8.12
CA ALA A 116 -7.47 13.28 9.20
C ALA A 116 -6.12 13.96 8.91
N GLY A 117 -5.75 14.11 7.64
CA GLY A 117 -4.53 14.78 7.21
C GLY A 117 -4.66 16.31 7.04
N GLY A 118 -5.86 16.87 7.27
CA GLY A 118 -6.10 18.30 7.12
C GLY A 118 -7.31 18.62 6.24
N PRO A 119 -7.83 19.87 6.26
CA PRO A 119 -9.07 20.23 5.59
C PRO A 119 -9.00 20.17 4.05
N ASP A 120 -7.77 20.29 3.49
CA ASP A 120 -7.56 20.26 2.05
C ASP A 120 -6.98 18.93 1.56
N HIS A 121 -6.99 17.90 2.41
CA HIS A 121 -6.37 16.61 2.13
C HIS A 121 -7.40 15.49 2.33
N TYR A 122 -8.04 15.08 1.24
CA TYR A 122 -9.03 14.01 1.26
C TYR A 122 -8.34 12.65 1.17
N ALA A 123 -8.35 11.89 2.24
CA ALA A 123 -7.63 10.62 2.29
C ALA A 123 -8.26 9.65 3.29
N ALA A 124 -8.06 8.37 3.06
CA ALA A 124 -8.35 7.31 4.01
C ALA A 124 -7.04 6.72 4.53
N TYR A 125 -6.93 6.59 5.83
CA TYR A 125 -5.80 5.93 6.50
C TYR A 125 -6.28 4.56 6.97
N VAL A 126 -5.59 3.51 6.55
CA VAL A 126 -5.97 2.13 6.85
C VAL A 126 -4.79 1.38 7.44
N GLU A 127 -5.07 0.43 8.34
CA GLU A 127 -4.06 -0.36 9.03
C GLU A 127 -4.37 -1.85 8.83
N ASP A 128 -3.34 -2.65 8.51
CA ASP A 128 -3.51 -4.10 8.44
C ASP A 128 -3.40 -4.73 9.84
N VAL A 129 -3.62 -6.05 9.92
CA VAL A 129 -3.59 -6.76 11.22
C VAL A 129 -2.19 -6.78 11.85
N ASP A 130 -1.15 -6.51 11.08
CA ASP A 130 0.24 -6.51 11.56
C ASP A 130 0.74 -5.12 11.94
N GLY A 131 -0.11 -4.10 11.85
CA GLY A 131 0.23 -2.73 12.23
C GLY A 131 0.84 -1.88 11.13
N PHE A 132 0.84 -2.33 9.88
CA PHE A 132 1.27 -1.51 8.75
C PHE A 132 0.15 -0.58 8.33
N GLU A 133 0.49 0.70 8.14
CA GLU A 133 -0.47 1.74 7.76
C GLU A 133 -0.27 2.15 6.31
N ALA A 134 -1.35 2.30 5.58
CA ALA A 134 -1.37 2.88 4.24
C ALA A 134 -2.32 4.08 4.23
N GLU A 135 -1.98 5.07 3.42
CA GLU A 135 -2.80 6.26 3.18
C GLU A 135 -3.26 6.27 1.73
N LEU A 136 -4.54 6.44 1.51
CA LEU A 136 -5.17 6.44 0.18
C LEU A 136 -5.62 7.87 -0.11
N VAL A 137 -4.89 8.57 -0.97
CA VAL A 137 -5.07 10.01 -1.21
C VAL A 137 -5.89 10.24 -2.47
N ALA A 138 -6.95 11.03 -2.36
CA ALA A 138 -7.71 11.48 -3.52
C ALA A 138 -6.90 12.52 -4.29
N THR A 139 -6.88 12.39 -5.62
CA THR A 139 -6.12 13.26 -6.51
C THR A 139 -7.01 14.12 -7.41
N ASP A 140 -8.33 14.00 -7.30
CA ASP A 140 -9.27 14.92 -7.96
C ASP A 140 -9.39 16.23 -7.16
N PRO A 141 -9.76 17.33 -7.82
CA PRO A 141 -9.93 18.62 -7.14
C PRO A 141 -11.11 18.63 -6.15
#